data_4397f155cc33df0c0ad4745de2cc34c5
#
_entry.id   4397f155cc33df0c0ad4745de2cc34c5
#
_cell.length_a   1.000
_cell.length_b   1.000
_cell.length_c   1.000
_cell.angle_alpha   90.00
_cell.angle_beta   90.00
_cell.angle_gamma   90.00
#
_symmetry.space_group_name_H-M   'P 1'
#
loop_
_entity.id
_entity.type
_entity.pdbx_description
1 polymer ?
#
loop_
_entity_poly.entity_id
_entity_poly.type
_entity_poly.pdbx_seq_one_letter_code
_entity_poly.pdbx_strand_id
1 'polypeptide(L)'
;MGALLRAFWGMIPISAIALPYALLGWPLLAARRRRRMAARRASATAAVDCAVLLVAFLVFCLVTMPVGGSTESTLDLVPGADIAAALGSDGSLWQVIGNVLLLCPLGALLPLRIHRLRALPRIALAALVASVLVEGTQYLIHTGRVTSADDVLLNTAGATLGAALSRRRWRALDPAPPAPVAIPLPRRTICEAPTLRLRVPRSVWDTRYAAIAHPERQ
;
A
#
# COMPACT_ATOMS: atom_id res chain seq x y z
N MET A 1 0.36 -30.84 -13.31
CA MET A 1 1.08 -30.62 -12.03
C MET A 1 2.60 -30.73 -12.14
N GLY A 2 3.20 -31.67 -12.87
CA GLY A 2 4.65 -31.81 -12.98
C GLY A 2 5.41 -30.63 -13.62
N ALA A 3 4.77 -29.86 -14.51
CA ALA A 3 5.40 -28.69 -15.14
C ALA A 3 5.59 -27.53 -14.18
N LEU A 4 4.61 -27.23 -13.32
CA LEU A 4 4.71 -26.19 -12.28
C LEU A 4 5.77 -26.52 -11.25
N LEU A 5 5.77 -27.77 -10.74
CA LEU A 5 6.80 -28.19 -9.79
C LEU A 5 8.21 -28.07 -10.38
N ARG A 6 8.41 -28.38 -11.66
CA ARG A 6 9.69 -28.21 -12.34
C ARG A 6 10.08 -26.73 -12.51
N ALA A 7 9.12 -25.86 -12.88
CA ALA A 7 9.38 -24.44 -13.06
C ALA A 7 9.78 -23.73 -11.74
N PHE A 8 9.22 -24.17 -10.59
CA PHE A 8 9.49 -23.58 -9.29
C PHE A 8 10.43 -24.41 -8.41
N TRP A 9 10.95 -25.54 -8.90
CA TRP A 9 11.82 -26.43 -8.12
C TRP A 9 13.03 -25.71 -7.52
N GLY A 10 13.68 -24.84 -8.30
CA GLY A 10 14.79 -24.03 -7.84
C GLY A 10 14.45 -23.02 -6.75
N MET A 11 13.17 -22.59 -6.67
CA MET A 11 12.72 -21.64 -5.65
C MET A 11 12.43 -22.30 -4.29
N ILE A 12 12.22 -23.61 -4.25
CA ILE A 12 11.92 -24.32 -3.00
C ILE A 12 13.09 -24.20 -2.00
N PRO A 13 14.36 -24.54 -2.33
CA PRO A 13 15.48 -24.39 -1.41
C PRO A 13 15.76 -22.94 -1.02
N ILE A 14 15.60 -22.00 -1.98
CA ILE A 14 15.77 -20.58 -1.72
C ILE A 14 14.73 -20.10 -0.70
N SER A 15 13.46 -20.46 -0.90
CA SER A 15 12.37 -20.11 0.02
C SER A 15 12.56 -20.75 1.39
N ALA A 16 13.01 -22.02 1.43
CA ALA A 16 13.27 -22.75 2.66
C ALA A 16 14.39 -22.11 3.51
N ILE A 17 15.35 -21.43 2.85
CA ILE A 17 16.41 -20.68 3.53
C ILE A 17 15.91 -19.26 3.89
N ALA A 18 15.32 -18.53 2.94
CA ALA A 18 14.95 -17.12 3.13
C ALA A 18 13.85 -16.92 4.19
N LEU A 19 12.87 -17.83 4.26
CA LEU A 19 11.75 -17.72 5.17
C LEU A 19 12.15 -17.73 6.66
N PRO A 20 13.01 -18.65 7.14
CA PRO A 20 13.52 -18.60 8.50
C PRO A 20 14.23 -17.28 8.85
N TYR A 21 15.03 -16.73 7.94
CA TYR A 21 15.68 -15.44 8.17
C TYR A 21 14.68 -14.31 8.32
N ALA A 22 13.63 -14.28 7.50
CA ALA A 22 12.56 -13.29 7.63
C ALA A 22 11.79 -13.46 8.95
N LEU A 23 11.50 -14.70 9.35
CA LEU A 23 10.80 -15.01 10.60
C LEU A 23 11.65 -14.67 11.84
N LEU A 24 12.97 -14.85 11.81
CA LEU A 24 13.88 -14.46 12.89
C LEU A 24 14.13 -12.94 12.88
N GLY A 25 14.25 -12.33 11.71
CA GLY A 25 14.45 -10.88 11.55
C GLY A 25 13.28 -10.05 12.08
N TRP A 26 12.05 -10.54 11.90
CA TRP A 26 10.85 -9.86 12.37
C TRP A 26 10.86 -9.54 13.89
N PRO A 27 10.98 -10.51 14.83
CA PRO A 27 10.99 -10.21 16.26
C PRO A 27 12.18 -9.34 16.67
N LEU A 28 13.36 -9.53 16.06
CA LEU A 28 14.53 -8.70 16.32
C LEU A 28 14.27 -7.24 15.93
N LEU A 29 13.75 -7.01 14.74
CA LEU A 29 13.39 -5.68 14.28
C LEU A 29 12.25 -5.05 15.10
N ALA A 30 11.25 -5.86 15.46
CA ALA A 30 10.16 -5.44 16.34
C ALA A 30 10.67 -5.05 17.73
N ALA A 31 11.55 -5.85 18.35
CA ALA A 31 12.15 -5.54 19.65
C ALA A 31 12.93 -4.22 19.62
N ARG A 32 13.74 -3.99 18.57
CA ARG A 32 14.46 -2.73 18.38
C ARG A 32 13.52 -1.53 18.27
N ARG A 33 12.38 -1.69 17.56
CA ARG A 33 11.39 -0.61 17.36
C ARG A 33 10.53 -0.34 18.58
N ARG A 34 10.31 -1.32 19.46
CA ARG A 34 9.55 -1.15 20.73
C ARG A 34 10.14 -0.07 21.63
N ARG A 35 11.40 0.27 21.48
CA ARG A 35 12.04 1.37 22.22
C ARG A 35 11.53 2.76 21.81
N ARG A 36 10.88 2.88 20.63
CA ARG A 36 10.47 4.17 20.04
C ARG A 36 8.98 4.25 19.70
N MET A 37 8.24 3.14 19.76
CA MET A 37 6.81 3.09 19.41
C MET A 37 6.10 1.95 20.14
N ALA A 38 4.76 2.02 20.18
CA ALA A 38 3.91 0.99 20.82
C ALA A 38 4.21 -0.41 20.25
N ALA A 39 4.20 -1.43 21.10
CA ALA A 39 4.59 -2.80 20.79
C ALA A 39 3.85 -3.37 19.57
N ARG A 40 2.52 -3.18 19.51
CA ARG A 40 1.68 -3.64 18.38
C ARG A 40 2.13 -3.03 17.06
N ARG A 41 2.42 -1.73 17.05
CA ARG A 41 2.87 -1.02 15.86
C ARG A 41 4.30 -1.40 15.47
N ALA A 42 5.19 -1.56 16.44
CA ALA A 42 6.55 -2.02 16.23
C ALA A 42 6.55 -3.38 15.53
N SER A 43 5.74 -4.33 16.02
CA SER A 43 5.58 -5.66 15.43
C SER A 43 5.00 -5.61 14.02
N ALA A 44 3.90 -4.87 13.81
CA ALA A 44 3.24 -4.78 12.52
C ALA A 44 4.14 -4.13 11.44
N THR A 45 4.84 -3.04 11.77
CA THR A 45 5.78 -2.40 10.83
C THR A 45 6.99 -3.27 10.53
N ALA A 46 7.50 -4.00 11.51
CA ALA A 46 8.60 -4.94 11.32
C ALA A 46 8.18 -6.12 10.43
N ALA A 47 6.98 -6.67 10.63
CA ALA A 47 6.42 -7.75 9.81
C ALA A 47 6.29 -7.34 8.35
N VAL A 48 5.75 -6.13 8.09
CA VAL A 48 5.62 -5.63 6.71
C VAL A 48 6.99 -5.43 6.07
N ASP A 49 7.98 -4.88 6.79
CA ASP A 49 9.31 -4.67 6.21
C ASP A 49 10.02 -6.00 5.92
N CYS A 50 9.92 -6.99 6.82
CA CYS A 50 10.45 -8.33 6.57
C CYS A 50 9.73 -9.01 5.41
N ALA A 51 8.42 -8.85 5.28
CA ALA A 51 7.65 -9.38 4.16
C ALA A 51 8.04 -8.71 2.83
N VAL A 52 8.22 -7.39 2.80
CA VAL A 52 8.69 -6.67 1.61
C VAL A 52 10.07 -7.17 1.18
N LEU A 53 11.02 -7.29 2.13
CA LEU A 53 12.37 -7.77 1.84
C LEU A 53 12.37 -9.22 1.35
N LEU A 54 11.59 -10.09 1.99
CA LEU A 54 11.46 -11.49 1.57
C LEU A 54 10.90 -11.59 0.15
N VAL A 55 9.78 -10.91 -0.13
CA VAL A 55 9.15 -10.97 -1.45
C VAL A 55 10.06 -10.36 -2.51
N ALA A 56 10.69 -9.20 -2.23
CA ALA A 56 11.63 -8.58 -3.16
C ALA A 56 12.84 -9.50 -3.46
N PHE A 57 13.36 -10.19 -2.44
CA PHE A 57 14.42 -11.16 -2.59
C PHE A 57 14.00 -12.37 -3.44
N LEU A 58 12.80 -12.91 -3.18
CA LEU A 58 12.26 -14.04 -3.96
C LEU A 58 12.00 -13.65 -5.42
N VAL A 59 11.46 -12.45 -5.66
CA VAL A 59 11.29 -11.91 -7.02
C VAL A 59 12.65 -11.77 -7.71
N PHE A 60 13.64 -11.20 -7.01
CA PHE A 60 15.00 -11.05 -7.55
C PHE A 60 15.60 -12.41 -7.94
N CYS A 61 15.51 -13.41 -7.06
CA CYS A 61 16.00 -14.75 -7.35
C CYS A 61 15.27 -15.38 -8.55
N LEU A 62 13.94 -15.25 -8.60
CA LEU A 62 13.14 -15.79 -9.71
C LEU A 62 13.50 -15.16 -11.04
N VAL A 63 13.73 -13.84 -11.06
CA VAL A 63 14.05 -13.06 -12.25
C VAL A 63 15.45 -13.39 -12.77
N THR A 64 16.42 -13.62 -11.87
CA THR A 64 17.82 -13.87 -12.23
C THR A 64 18.15 -15.34 -12.47
N MET A 65 17.24 -16.25 -12.11
CA MET A 65 17.44 -17.68 -12.37
C MET A 65 17.36 -17.99 -13.87
N PRO A 66 18.39 -18.60 -14.46
CA PRO A 66 18.32 -19.03 -15.85
C PRO A 66 17.30 -20.17 -15.99
N VAL A 67 16.47 -20.08 -17.00
CA VAL A 67 15.58 -21.15 -17.42
C VAL A 67 16.30 -21.95 -18.49
N GLY A 68 16.79 -23.15 -18.14
CA GLY A 68 17.69 -23.92 -18.98
C GLY A 68 17.07 -24.30 -20.35
N GLY A 69 17.90 -24.26 -21.37
CA GLY A 69 17.58 -24.81 -22.69
C GLY A 69 18.02 -23.97 -23.90
N SER A 70 18.02 -22.65 -23.82
CA SER A 70 18.52 -21.79 -24.91
C SER A 70 19.33 -20.63 -24.36
N THR A 71 20.41 -20.29 -25.06
CA THR A 71 21.22 -19.08 -24.78
C THR A 71 20.70 -17.88 -25.58
N GLU A 72 19.67 -18.07 -26.40
CA GLU A 72 19.10 -17.00 -27.21
C GLU A 72 17.95 -16.35 -26.45
N SER A 73 18.07 -15.04 -26.22
CA SER A 73 16.97 -14.22 -25.72
C SER A 73 16.18 -13.70 -26.93
N THR A 74 14.91 -14.02 -27.00
CA THR A 74 14.01 -13.47 -28.02
C THR A 74 13.19 -12.35 -27.42
N LEU A 75 12.83 -11.37 -28.26
CA LEU A 75 12.04 -10.21 -27.87
C LEU A 75 10.70 -10.25 -28.60
N ASP A 76 9.61 -10.35 -27.84
CA ASP A 76 8.26 -10.22 -28.38
C ASP A 76 7.61 -8.92 -27.86
N LEU A 77 7.45 -7.98 -28.77
CA LEU A 77 6.90 -6.66 -28.48
C LEU A 77 5.45 -6.49 -28.93
N VAL A 78 4.79 -7.59 -29.35
CA VAL A 78 3.39 -7.55 -29.77
C VAL A 78 2.49 -7.67 -28.53
N PRO A 79 1.85 -6.59 -28.07
CA PRO A 79 0.99 -6.67 -26.88
C PRO A 79 -0.22 -7.55 -27.16
N GLY A 80 -0.53 -8.46 -26.22
CA GLY A 80 -1.64 -9.37 -26.31
C GLY A 80 -1.34 -10.71 -26.97
N ALA A 81 -0.15 -10.89 -27.58
CA ALA A 81 0.19 -12.12 -28.27
C ALA A 81 0.28 -13.33 -27.33
N ASP A 82 1.01 -13.19 -26.22
CA ASP A 82 1.15 -14.26 -25.22
C ASP A 82 -0.16 -14.52 -24.50
N ILE A 83 -0.92 -13.45 -24.19
CA ILE A 83 -2.24 -13.58 -23.56
C ILE A 83 -3.20 -14.33 -24.49
N ALA A 84 -3.23 -13.99 -25.79
CA ALA A 84 -4.08 -14.66 -26.76
C ALA A 84 -3.68 -16.13 -26.95
N ALA A 85 -2.37 -16.42 -27.02
CA ALA A 85 -1.86 -17.78 -27.06
C ALA A 85 -2.22 -18.57 -25.79
N ALA A 86 -2.13 -17.96 -24.62
CA ALA A 86 -2.48 -18.60 -23.35
C ALA A 86 -3.98 -18.92 -23.21
N LEU A 87 -4.85 -18.12 -23.84
CA LEU A 87 -6.29 -18.35 -23.89
C LEU A 87 -6.70 -19.38 -24.96
N GLY A 88 -5.81 -19.64 -25.92
CA GLY A 88 -5.97 -20.69 -26.92
C GLY A 88 -5.59 -22.08 -26.38
N SER A 89 -5.64 -23.09 -27.28
CA SER A 89 -5.33 -24.49 -26.93
C SER A 89 -3.84 -24.72 -26.64
N ASP A 90 -2.97 -23.84 -27.10
CA ASP A 90 -1.50 -24.05 -27.15
C ASP A 90 -0.74 -23.26 -26.08
N GLY A 91 -1.44 -22.41 -25.30
CA GLY A 91 -0.84 -21.50 -24.35
C GLY A 91 -0.84 -21.98 -22.90
N SER A 92 0.08 -21.42 -22.12
CA SER A 92 0.20 -21.69 -20.69
C SER A 92 -0.44 -20.59 -19.85
N LEU A 93 -1.67 -20.78 -19.39
CA LEU A 93 -2.33 -19.89 -18.42
C LEU A 93 -1.48 -19.65 -17.17
N TRP A 94 -0.59 -20.56 -16.82
CA TRP A 94 0.30 -20.42 -15.66
C TRP A 94 1.34 -19.32 -15.83
N GLN A 95 1.76 -19.04 -17.05
CA GLN A 95 2.66 -17.90 -17.32
C GLN A 95 1.94 -16.59 -17.05
N VAL A 96 0.72 -16.44 -17.55
CA VAL A 96 -0.11 -15.25 -17.31
C VAL A 96 -0.36 -15.04 -15.81
N ILE A 97 -0.79 -16.11 -15.11
CA ILE A 97 -1.02 -16.05 -13.66
C ILE A 97 0.27 -15.77 -12.90
N GLY A 98 1.39 -16.39 -13.29
CA GLY A 98 2.70 -16.21 -12.67
C GLY A 98 3.15 -14.76 -12.75
N ASN A 99 3.02 -14.13 -13.90
CA ASN A 99 3.40 -12.71 -14.08
C ASN A 99 2.48 -11.77 -13.28
N VAL A 100 1.17 -11.99 -13.27
CA VAL A 100 0.27 -11.22 -12.40
C VAL A 100 0.66 -11.37 -10.92
N LEU A 101 1.00 -12.57 -10.48
CA LEU A 101 1.35 -12.84 -9.08
C LEU A 101 2.75 -12.35 -8.71
N LEU A 102 3.65 -12.14 -9.66
CA LEU A 102 5.04 -11.78 -9.41
C LEU A 102 5.17 -10.48 -8.61
N LEU A 103 4.54 -9.41 -9.05
CA LEU A 103 4.60 -8.10 -8.38
C LEU A 103 3.38 -7.79 -7.51
N CYS A 104 2.33 -8.61 -7.53
CA CYS A 104 1.13 -8.41 -6.73
C CYS A 104 1.40 -8.27 -5.22
N PRO A 105 2.22 -9.11 -4.57
CA PRO A 105 2.52 -8.96 -3.15
C PRO A 105 3.29 -7.66 -2.83
N LEU A 106 4.22 -7.24 -3.69
CA LEU A 106 4.93 -5.96 -3.53
C LEU A 106 3.97 -4.78 -3.66
N GLY A 107 3.07 -4.82 -4.65
CA GLY A 107 2.02 -3.84 -4.81
C GLY A 107 1.12 -3.71 -3.59
N ALA A 108 0.80 -4.82 -2.93
CA ALA A 108 0.01 -4.83 -1.70
C ALA A 108 0.76 -4.28 -0.48
N LEU A 109 2.06 -4.55 -0.36
CA LEU A 109 2.86 -4.27 0.84
C LEU A 109 3.50 -2.88 0.83
N LEU A 110 4.04 -2.42 -0.32
CA LEU A 110 4.77 -1.16 -0.42
C LEU A 110 3.99 0.07 0.02
N PRO A 111 2.69 0.25 -0.32
CA PRO A 111 1.92 1.43 0.11
C PRO A 111 1.67 1.48 1.62
N LEU A 112 1.78 0.36 2.32
CA LEU A 112 1.69 0.33 3.78
C LEU A 112 2.86 1.07 4.43
N ARG A 113 4.02 1.15 3.75
CA ARG A 113 5.25 1.77 4.25
C ARG A 113 5.61 3.07 3.54
N ILE A 114 5.35 3.15 2.26
CA ILE A 114 5.76 4.28 1.41
C ILE A 114 4.53 5.12 1.08
N HIS A 115 4.36 6.23 1.79
CA HIS A 115 3.21 7.14 1.62
C HIS A 115 3.07 7.68 0.19
N ARG A 116 4.22 7.89 -0.50
CA ARG A 116 4.23 8.38 -1.89
C ARG A 116 3.57 7.41 -2.87
N LEU A 117 3.52 6.11 -2.52
CA LEU A 117 2.90 5.06 -3.34
C LEU A 117 1.41 4.85 -3.02
N ARG A 118 0.77 5.66 -2.17
CA ARG A 118 -0.64 5.54 -1.79
C ARG A 118 -1.61 6.11 -2.83
N ALA A 119 -1.31 5.90 -4.10
CA ALA A 119 -2.21 6.20 -5.22
C ALA A 119 -2.03 5.13 -6.28
N LEU A 120 -3.12 4.53 -6.77
CA LEU A 120 -3.05 3.45 -7.77
C LEU A 120 -2.23 3.83 -9.01
N PRO A 121 -2.38 5.03 -9.61
CA PRO A 121 -1.57 5.39 -10.77
C PRO A 121 -0.07 5.49 -10.45
N ARG A 122 0.32 5.88 -9.23
CA ARG A 122 1.73 5.91 -8.83
C ARG A 122 2.31 4.52 -8.68
N ILE A 123 1.51 3.56 -8.19
CA ILE A 123 1.92 2.16 -8.10
C ILE A 123 2.01 1.57 -9.48
N ALA A 124 1.02 1.81 -10.36
CA ALA A 124 1.06 1.35 -11.73
C ALA A 124 2.31 1.86 -12.46
N LEU A 125 2.63 3.15 -12.34
CA LEU A 125 3.84 3.73 -12.92
C LEU A 125 5.12 3.12 -12.33
N ALA A 126 5.22 2.97 -11.01
CA ALA A 126 6.38 2.37 -10.36
C ALA A 126 6.55 0.89 -10.75
N ALA A 127 5.44 0.15 -10.85
CA ALA A 127 5.43 -1.24 -11.28
C ALA A 127 5.79 -1.38 -12.77
N LEU A 128 5.30 -0.48 -13.61
CA LEU A 128 5.68 -0.43 -15.03
C LEU A 128 7.19 -0.25 -15.19
N VAL A 129 7.76 0.74 -14.52
CA VAL A 129 9.21 0.98 -14.54
C VAL A 129 9.99 -0.23 -14.01
N ALA A 130 9.55 -0.80 -12.87
CA ALA A 130 10.19 -1.98 -12.30
C ALA A 130 10.10 -3.17 -13.25
N SER A 131 8.95 -3.39 -13.90
CA SER A 131 8.75 -4.49 -14.83
C SER A 131 9.61 -4.36 -16.08
N VAL A 132 9.71 -3.15 -16.66
CA VAL A 132 10.62 -2.89 -17.78
C VAL A 132 12.08 -3.16 -17.38
N LEU A 133 12.48 -2.78 -16.15
CA LEU A 133 13.83 -3.07 -15.66
C LEU A 133 14.06 -4.58 -15.47
N VAL A 134 13.05 -5.31 -14.98
CA VAL A 134 13.10 -6.76 -14.85
C VAL A 134 13.31 -7.41 -16.21
N GLU A 135 12.43 -7.12 -17.18
CA GLU A 135 12.49 -7.68 -18.53
C GLU A 135 13.81 -7.30 -19.25
N GLY A 136 14.22 -6.03 -19.13
CA GLY A 136 15.49 -5.57 -19.69
C GLY A 136 16.70 -6.29 -19.06
N THR A 137 16.66 -6.55 -17.76
CA THR A 137 17.72 -7.30 -17.08
C THR A 137 17.76 -8.75 -17.56
N GLN A 138 16.61 -9.41 -17.67
CA GLN A 138 16.50 -10.79 -18.16
C GLN A 138 17.02 -10.93 -19.59
N TYR A 139 16.70 -9.97 -20.44
CA TYR A 139 17.22 -9.88 -21.81
C TYR A 139 18.74 -9.75 -21.82
N LEU A 140 19.29 -8.81 -21.03
CA LEU A 140 20.74 -8.54 -21.00
C LEU A 140 21.57 -9.69 -20.44
N ILE A 141 21.09 -10.40 -19.41
CA ILE A 141 21.81 -11.52 -18.79
C ILE A 141 21.56 -12.87 -19.49
N HIS A 142 20.82 -12.85 -20.60
CA HIS A 142 20.57 -14.05 -21.41
C HIS A 142 20.02 -15.22 -20.59
N THR A 143 18.96 -14.99 -19.83
CA THR A 143 18.35 -16.03 -18.96
C THR A 143 17.66 -17.16 -19.73
N GLY A 144 17.67 -17.11 -21.07
CA GLY A 144 16.97 -18.07 -21.94
C GLY A 144 15.44 -17.89 -21.92
N ARG A 145 14.96 -16.72 -21.44
CA ARG A 145 13.54 -16.35 -21.45
C ARG A 145 13.21 -15.48 -22.64
N VAL A 146 11.96 -15.59 -23.08
CA VAL A 146 11.36 -14.62 -24.01
C VAL A 146 11.02 -13.37 -23.21
N THR A 147 11.55 -12.23 -23.61
CA THR A 147 11.18 -10.92 -23.05
C THR A 147 9.93 -10.43 -23.77
N SER A 148 8.85 -10.24 -23.05
CA SER A 148 7.54 -9.96 -23.65
C SER A 148 6.94 -8.66 -23.13
N ALA A 149 6.26 -7.92 -24.04
CA ALA A 149 5.45 -6.77 -23.67
C ALA A 149 4.30 -7.16 -22.74
N ASP A 150 3.75 -8.37 -22.91
CA ASP A 150 2.68 -8.89 -22.08
C ASP A 150 3.14 -9.11 -20.64
N ASP A 151 4.36 -9.56 -20.42
CA ASP A 151 4.92 -9.74 -19.08
C ASP A 151 5.01 -8.41 -18.35
N VAL A 152 5.41 -7.33 -19.02
CA VAL A 152 5.39 -5.99 -18.45
C VAL A 152 3.99 -5.54 -18.05
N LEU A 153 3.01 -5.78 -18.90
CA LEU A 153 1.61 -5.41 -18.64
C LEU A 153 1.01 -6.24 -17.48
N LEU A 154 1.24 -7.54 -17.49
CA LEU A 154 0.72 -8.46 -16.46
C LEU A 154 1.33 -8.19 -15.09
N ASN A 155 2.64 -7.96 -15.01
CA ASN A 155 3.33 -7.57 -13.80
C ASN A 155 2.79 -6.25 -13.24
N THR A 156 2.59 -5.25 -14.12
CA THR A 156 2.02 -3.94 -13.74
C THR A 156 0.58 -4.08 -13.25
N ALA A 157 -0.24 -4.86 -13.94
CA ALA A 157 -1.62 -5.14 -13.54
C ALA A 157 -1.66 -5.85 -12.18
N GLY A 158 -0.79 -6.84 -11.97
CA GLY A 158 -0.65 -7.57 -10.73
C GLY A 158 -0.31 -6.67 -9.54
N ALA A 159 0.70 -5.81 -9.68
CA ALA A 159 1.06 -4.85 -8.63
C ALA A 159 -0.09 -3.88 -8.32
N THR A 160 -0.77 -3.40 -9.35
CA THR A 160 -1.92 -2.48 -9.20
C THR A 160 -3.08 -3.18 -8.49
N LEU A 161 -3.36 -4.43 -8.83
CA LEU A 161 -4.36 -5.28 -8.17
C LEU A 161 -4.01 -5.47 -6.70
N GLY A 162 -2.77 -5.85 -6.37
CA GLY A 162 -2.29 -6.01 -5.00
C GLY A 162 -2.47 -4.74 -4.18
N ALA A 163 -2.15 -3.59 -4.77
CA ALA A 163 -2.35 -2.28 -4.15
C ALA A 163 -3.83 -1.97 -3.92
N ALA A 164 -4.69 -2.26 -4.88
CA ALA A 164 -6.13 -2.06 -4.76
C ALA A 164 -6.73 -2.90 -3.62
N LEU A 165 -6.32 -4.17 -3.51
CA LEU A 165 -6.75 -5.08 -2.44
C LEU A 165 -6.30 -4.59 -1.05
N SER A 166 -5.11 -4.00 -0.94
CA SER A 166 -4.58 -3.48 0.33
C SER A 166 -5.03 -2.06 0.66
N ARG A 167 -5.72 -1.35 -0.24
CA ARG A 167 -6.03 0.09 -0.15
C ARG A 167 -6.66 0.51 1.17
N ARG A 168 -7.58 -0.29 1.69
CA ARG A 168 -8.24 -0.02 2.99
C ARG A 168 -7.28 -0.03 4.18
N ARG A 169 -6.10 -0.67 4.04
CA ARG A 169 -5.10 -0.82 5.10
C ARG A 169 -3.94 0.17 4.99
N TRP A 170 -3.88 1.02 3.97
CA TRP A 170 -2.73 1.90 3.74
C TRP A 170 -2.38 2.81 4.90
N ARG A 171 -3.39 3.23 5.68
CA ARG A 171 -3.21 4.09 6.85
C ARG A 171 -3.08 3.32 8.18
N ALA A 172 -3.19 2.01 8.16
CA ALA A 172 -3.19 1.20 9.39
C ALA A 172 -1.87 1.28 10.19
N LEU A 173 -0.77 1.60 9.52
CA LEU A 173 0.56 1.72 10.13
C LEU A 173 1.00 3.19 10.33
N ASP A 174 0.13 4.16 10.07
CA ASP A 174 0.44 5.56 10.30
C ASP A 174 0.62 5.87 11.79
N PRO A 175 1.43 6.88 12.15
CA PRO A 175 1.46 7.38 13.51
C PRO A 175 0.06 7.78 13.95
N ALA A 176 -0.28 7.48 15.20
CA ALA A 176 -1.48 8.08 15.78
C ALA A 176 -1.35 9.61 15.67
N PRO A 177 -2.43 10.32 15.33
CA PRO A 177 -2.41 11.77 15.39
C PRO A 177 -1.96 12.21 16.78
N PRO A 178 -1.18 13.30 16.90
CA PRO A 178 -0.82 13.84 18.20
C PRO A 178 -2.11 14.06 19.00
N ALA A 179 -2.08 13.67 20.27
CA ALA A 179 -3.20 13.95 21.17
C ALA A 179 -3.53 15.45 21.08
N PRO A 180 -4.82 15.83 21.03
CA PRO A 180 -5.19 17.23 21.08
C PRO A 180 -4.46 17.86 22.25
N VAL A 181 -3.66 18.89 21.98
CA VAL A 181 -3.07 19.70 23.05
C VAL A 181 -4.25 20.26 23.80
N ALA A 182 -4.50 19.77 25.02
CA ALA A 182 -5.46 20.39 25.90
C ALA A 182 -4.93 21.82 26.15
N ILE A 183 -5.46 22.78 25.41
CA ILE A 183 -5.21 24.20 25.71
C ILE A 183 -5.83 24.38 27.09
N PRO A 184 -5.03 24.66 28.12
CA PRO A 184 -5.61 24.95 29.42
C PRO A 184 -6.55 26.14 29.19
N LEU A 185 -7.84 25.91 29.32
CA LEU A 185 -8.79 27.02 29.34
C LEU A 185 -8.25 27.98 30.40
N PRO A 186 -8.06 29.27 30.08
CA PRO A 186 -7.66 30.24 31.10
C PRO A 186 -8.66 30.05 32.24
N ARG A 187 -8.16 29.74 33.43
CA ARG A 187 -9.01 29.75 34.62
C ARG A 187 -9.77 31.06 34.55
N ARG A 188 -11.07 31.00 34.26
CA ARG A 188 -11.90 32.15 34.50
C ARG A 188 -11.70 32.46 35.96
N THR A 189 -10.77 33.33 36.29
CA THR A 189 -10.89 34.14 37.47
C THR A 189 -12.27 34.76 37.33
N ILE A 190 -13.21 34.25 38.12
CA ILE A 190 -14.47 34.93 38.33
C ILE A 190 -14.00 36.21 39.01
N CYS A 191 -13.60 37.24 38.20
CA CYS A 191 -13.65 38.57 38.71
C CYS A 191 -15.11 38.76 39.07
N GLU A 192 -15.39 38.76 40.35
CA GLU A 192 -16.63 39.32 40.88
C GLU A 192 -16.74 40.72 40.27
N ALA A 193 -17.34 40.78 39.09
CA ALA A 193 -17.69 42.05 38.50
C ALA A 193 -18.62 42.68 39.54
N PRO A 194 -18.31 43.85 40.06
CA PRO A 194 -19.22 44.55 40.95
C PRO A 194 -20.55 44.58 40.21
N THR A 195 -21.57 44.02 40.86
CA THR A 195 -22.94 43.99 40.33
C THR A 195 -23.38 45.45 40.15
N LEU A 196 -23.09 46.00 38.98
CA LEU A 196 -23.62 47.28 38.55
C LEU A 196 -25.12 47.04 38.42
N ARG A 197 -25.90 47.34 39.45
CA ARG A 197 -27.37 47.37 39.36
C ARG A 197 -27.71 48.50 38.41
N LEU A 198 -27.83 48.19 37.14
CA LEU A 198 -28.43 49.10 36.19
C LEU A 198 -29.88 49.28 36.61
N ARG A 199 -30.13 50.39 37.27
CA ARG A 199 -31.50 50.85 37.59
C ARG A 199 -32.08 51.33 36.25
N VAL A 200 -32.67 50.41 35.47
CA VAL A 200 -33.40 50.75 34.23
C VAL A 200 -34.68 51.46 34.68
N PRO A 201 -34.89 52.72 34.30
CA PRO A 201 -36.11 53.41 34.61
C PRO A 201 -37.28 52.65 34.02
N ARG A 202 -38.31 52.43 34.79
CA ARG A 202 -39.55 51.73 34.36
C ARG A 202 -40.20 52.32 33.12
N SER A 203 -39.94 53.60 32.82
CA SER A 203 -40.47 54.29 31.65
C SER A 203 -39.96 53.79 30.29
N VAL A 204 -38.93 52.96 30.22
CA VAL A 204 -38.38 52.44 28.94
C VAL A 204 -39.17 51.20 28.48
N TRP A 205 -39.84 50.52 29.37
CA TRP A 205 -40.58 49.28 29.05
C TRP A 205 -42.04 49.56 28.62
N ASP A 206 -42.64 50.62 29.11
CA ASP A 206 -44.06 50.92 28.87
C ASP A 206 -44.31 51.40 27.41
N THR A 207 -43.30 51.92 26.71
CA THR A 207 -43.47 52.45 25.36
C THR A 207 -43.30 51.40 24.24
N ARG A 208 -42.66 50.24 24.52
CA ARG A 208 -42.45 49.23 23.50
C ARG A 208 -43.50 48.09 23.50
N TYR A 209 -44.18 47.85 24.60
CA TYR A 209 -45.19 46.80 24.69
C TYR A 209 -46.61 47.26 24.40
N ALA A 210 -46.89 48.57 24.42
CA ALA A 210 -48.21 49.13 24.03
C ALA A 210 -48.50 49.01 22.52
N ALA A 211 -47.45 48.87 21.69
CA ALA A 211 -47.61 48.78 20.24
C ALA A 211 -47.92 47.38 19.72
N ILE A 212 -47.82 46.32 20.55
CA ILE A 212 -47.97 44.92 20.12
C ILE A 212 -49.32 44.31 20.58
N ALA A 213 -50.13 45.02 21.38
CA ALA A 213 -51.31 44.46 22.05
C ALA A 213 -52.63 44.71 21.35
N HIS A 214 -52.69 45.32 20.16
CA HIS A 214 -53.92 45.47 19.40
C HIS A 214 -53.74 44.96 17.96
N PRO A 215 -54.08 43.72 17.66
CA PRO A 215 -54.45 43.34 16.30
C PRO A 215 -55.92 43.82 16.13
N GLU A 216 -56.14 44.81 15.26
CA GLU A 216 -57.44 45.20 14.83
C GLU A 216 -58.20 44.02 14.23
N ARG A 217 -59.36 43.71 14.83
CA ARG A 217 -60.44 42.93 14.18
C ARG A 217 -61.11 43.77 13.17
N GLN A 218 -60.99 43.49 11.92
CA GLN A 218 -62.04 43.71 10.89
C GLN A 218 -62.17 42.46 10.06
#